data_abdd1c1a1ae83b4dfc75006d535b3ac3
#
_entry.id   abdd1c1a1ae83b4dfc75006d535b3ac3
#
_cell.length_a   1.000
_cell.length_b   1.000
_cell.length_c   1.000
_cell.angle_alpha   90.00
_cell.angle_beta   90.00
_cell.angle_gamma   90.00
#
_symmetry.space_group_name_H-M   'P 1'
#
loop_
_entity.id
_entity.type
_entity.pdbx_description
1 polymer ?
#
loop_
_entity_poly.entity_id
_entity_poly.type
_entity_poly.pdbx_seq_one_letter_code
_entity_poly.pdbx_strand_id
1 'polypeptide(L)'
;MTVTSMTQFLSLFRTRHWSLAALVVALAGCGGSQNWSQDAAYVTIGGTVAGMNGGTLVLANNGGDPLSVTGNGAFTFALKVAPYSHYEVTVRTQPADTVCSVTGGGSGTAASSVSNVQVTCLPDVTVGGTVSGLGNGIVVLENNKTDDLAVGADGAFTFAQKIHDGGAYSVTVKTQPDGAVCAVTAGAGNASGNVTSVRVLCSPFVRRALPDIYRTGKSIAYSAYRGGGPGVGEMPTDAAVLQDLGLLHSAGFNLLRLFGADAVAEKIVSLAQANYPEMRFQQGIYLRGASASCVDSVNQSQMDKAIAIANAYSNVVTVSVGNETSFAANLPDTCLASYVQSVRSQVQQPVTADDDYTFYAGLTSSGEKPDKVLPLLDFVSIHMYPLSNSGRWDWHQLGVASGPARATAMMNASLQQAVDNYNAVAGYLFRDYTGSTVSVASAMPIVVGETGWKARQTNGNSLIEL
;
A
#
# COMPACT_ATOMS: atom_id res chain seq x y z
N MET A 1 -43.16 -15.26 -9.34
CA MET A 1 -43.03 -16.04 -10.58
C MET A 1 -41.57 -16.30 -10.79
N THR A 2 -41.23 -17.57 -10.71
CA THR A 2 -40.07 -18.31 -11.18
C THR A 2 -38.65 -17.72 -11.03
N VAL A 3 -37.99 -18.18 -10.01
CA VAL A 3 -36.53 -18.29 -9.89
C VAL A 3 -36.01 -19.15 -11.05
N THR A 4 -35.10 -18.65 -11.86
CA THR A 4 -34.32 -19.46 -12.78
C THR A 4 -32.86 -19.36 -12.42
N SER A 5 -32.37 -20.48 -11.94
CA SER A 5 -31.05 -20.88 -11.54
C SER A 5 -29.98 -20.53 -12.60
N MET A 6 -28.92 -19.88 -12.15
CA MET A 6 -27.67 -19.68 -12.91
C MET A 6 -26.69 -20.80 -12.53
N THR A 7 -26.94 -22.01 -13.01
CA THR A 7 -26.02 -23.15 -12.94
C THR A 7 -25.83 -23.70 -14.35
N GLN A 8 -24.95 -23.07 -15.14
CA GLN A 8 -24.35 -23.68 -16.33
C GLN A 8 -23.15 -22.85 -16.81
N PHE A 9 -21.99 -23.07 -16.21
CA PHE A 9 -20.71 -22.81 -16.85
C PHE A 9 -19.61 -23.70 -16.23
N LEU A 10 -19.86 -25.00 -16.29
CA LEU A 10 -18.82 -26.01 -15.99
C LEU A 10 -19.13 -27.27 -16.79
N SER A 11 -18.80 -27.27 -18.09
CA SER A 11 -18.57 -28.50 -18.84
C SER A 11 -18.16 -28.16 -20.28
N LEU A 12 -16.90 -27.97 -20.54
CA LEU A 12 -16.29 -28.03 -21.88
C LEU A 12 -14.78 -28.30 -21.75
N PHE A 13 -14.44 -29.39 -21.10
CA PHE A 13 -13.19 -30.10 -21.38
C PHE A 13 -13.55 -31.56 -21.59
N ARG A 14 -14.06 -31.87 -22.78
CA ARG A 14 -14.15 -33.24 -23.27
C ARG A 14 -12.91 -33.55 -24.11
N THR A 15 -12.14 -34.46 -23.59
CA THR A 15 -11.10 -35.25 -24.23
C THR A 15 -11.45 -35.61 -25.69
N ARG A 16 -10.65 -35.15 -26.63
CA ARG A 16 -10.62 -35.70 -28.00
C ARG A 16 -9.52 -36.76 -28.05
N HIS A 17 -9.93 -38.03 -28.01
CA HIS A 17 -9.13 -39.11 -28.47
C HIS A 17 -8.99 -39.00 -30.00
N TRP A 18 -7.79 -38.84 -30.47
CA TRP A 18 -7.46 -39.00 -31.88
C TRP A 18 -6.96 -40.44 -32.07
N SER A 19 -7.78 -41.26 -32.72
CA SER A 19 -7.40 -42.57 -33.20
C SER A 19 -6.41 -42.40 -34.35
N LEU A 20 -5.19 -42.87 -34.18
CA LEU A 20 -4.20 -43.02 -35.24
C LEU A 20 -4.60 -44.22 -36.11
N ALA A 21 -5.13 -43.94 -37.29
CA ALA A 21 -5.21 -44.93 -38.35
C ALA A 21 -3.80 -45.10 -38.96
N ALA A 22 -3.22 -46.27 -38.78
CA ALA A 22 -1.95 -46.62 -39.36
C ALA A 22 -2.13 -46.82 -40.89
N LEU A 23 -1.53 -45.95 -41.69
CA LEU A 23 -1.34 -46.18 -43.12
C LEU A 23 0.06 -46.75 -43.32
N VAL A 24 0.12 -48.08 -43.54
CA VAL A 24 1.34 -48.79 -43.94
C VAL A 24 1.55 -48.55 -45.44
N VAL A 25 2.52 -47.71 -45.79
CA VAL A 25 3.07 -47.67 -47.15
C VAL A 25 4.43 -48.31 -47.11
N ALA A 26 4.45 -49.53 -47.68
CA ALA A 26 5.70 -50.25 -47.94
C ALA A 26 6.40 -49.61 -49.15
N LEU A 27 7.53 -48.96 -48.95
CA LEU A 27 8.50 -48.62 -49.97
C LEU A 27 9.80 -49.33 -49.63
N ALA A 28 10.03 -50.41 -50.37
CA ALA A 28 11.33 -51.05 -50.43
C ALA A 28 12.28 -50.21 -51.30
N GLY A 29 13.43 -49.89 -50.75
CA GLY A 29 14.46 -49.15 -51.48
C GLY A 29 15.70 -48.85 -50.72
N CYS A 30 16.72 -49.63 -50.80
CA CYS A 30 18.16 -49.41 -50.65
C CYS A 30 18.74 -48.88 -49.38
N GLY A 31 19.55 -49.73 -48.79
CA GLY A 31 20.45 -49.55 -47.65
C GLY A 31 21.25 -48.27 -47.55
N GLY A 32 21.30 -47.88 -46.33
CA GLY A 32 22.17 -46.87 -45.77
C GLY A 32 21.81 -46.74 -44.31
N SER A 33 22.40 -47.57 -43.44
CA SER A 33 22.33 -47.39 -41.99
C SER A 33 23.06 -46.12 -41.62
N GLN A 34 22.33 -44.98 -41.67
CA GLN A 34 22.75 -43.77 -40.98
C GLN A 34 22.36 -43.97 -39.52
N ASN A 35 23.30 -44.47 -38.73
CA ASN A 35 23.26 -44.34 -37.28
C ASN A 35 23.26 -42.82 -36.95
N TRP A 36 22.06 -42.24 -36.86
CA TRP A 36 21.90 -40.98 -36.13
C TRP A 36 22.02 -41.30 -34.65
N SER A 37 23.25 -41.53 -34.17
CA SER A 37 23.55 -41.30 -32.78
C SER A 37 23.42 -39.78 -32.55
N GLN A 38 22.20 -39.33 -32.29
CA GLN A 38 21.99 -38.05 -31.62
C GLN A 38 22.45 -38.22 -30.16
N ASP A 39 23.76 -38.35 -29.96
CA ASP A 39 24.41 -37.91 -28.72
C ASP A 39 24.27 -36.37 -28.71
N ALA A 40 23.09 -35.89 -28.35
CA ALA A 40 22.94 -34.53 -27.97
C ALA A 40 23.90 -34.30 -26.81
N ALA A 41 25.08 -33.73 -27.15
CA ALA A 41 26.15 -33.56 -26.17
C ALA A 41 25.65 -32.68 -25.04
N TYR A 42 25.30 -33.31 -23.93
CA TYR A 42 24.90 -32.59 -22.72
C TYR A 42 25.91 -31.50 -22.37
N VAL A 43 25.42 -30.30 -22.03
CA VAL A 43 26.24 -29.12 -21.74
C VAL A 43 26.47 -28.95 -20.23
N THR A 44 27.59 -28.42 -19.87
CA THR A 44 27.95 -28.12 -18.46
C THR A 44 27.51 -26.72 -18.08
N ILE A 45 27.15 -26.53 -16.81
CA ILE A 45 26.93 -25.23 -16.20
C ILE A 45 28.04 -24.97 -15.21
N GLY A 46 28.68 -23.79 -15.27
CA GLY A 46 29.78 -23.41 -14.42
C GLY A 46 30.09 -21.92 -14.50
N GLY A 47 31.12 -21.52 -13.79
CA GLY A 47 31.50 -20.11 -13.71
C GLY A 47 32.68 -19.89 -12.76
N THR A 48 32.70 -18.75 -12.11
CA THR A 48 33.74 -18.36 -11.17
C THR A 48 33.16 -17.83 -9.86
N VAL A 49 33.81 -18.14 -8.75
CA VAL A 49 33.57 -17.55 -7.43
C VAL A 49 34.73 -16.62 -7.09
N ALA A 50 34.44 -15.43 -6.59
CA ALA A 50 35.44 -14.47 -6.13
C ALA A 50 34.99 -13.86 -4.78
N GLY A 51 35.96 -13.46 -3.96
CA GLY A 51 35.77 -12.76 -2.69
C GLY A 51 35.48 -13.66 -1.48
N MET A 52 35.47 -14.99 -1.64
CA MET A 52 35.43 -15.89 -0.46
C MET A 52 36.62 -15.69 0.44
N ASN A 53 36.37 -15.62 1.75
CA ASN A 53 37.38 -15.56 2.79
C ASN A 53 37.34 -16.82 3.69
N GLY A 54 37.30 -18.00 3.06
CA GLY A 54 37.16 -19.28 3.74
C GLY A 54 35.69 -19.77 3.83
N GLY A 55 35.48 -20.87 4.54
CA GLY A 55 34.16 -21.51 4.67
C GLY A 55 33.76 -22.33 3.44
N THR A 56 32.49 -22.74 3.40
CA THR A 56 31.92 -23.53 2.31
C THR A 56 30.69 -22.84 1.76
N LEU A 57 30.74 -22.46 0.50
CA LEU A 57 29.59 -22.00 -0.29
C LEU A 57 28.91 -23.20 -0.94
N VAL A 58 27.60 -23.33 -0.82
CA VAL A 58 26.85 -24.33 -1.59
C VAL A 58 25.99 -23.64 -2.64
N LEU A 59 26.28 -23.92 -3.89
CA LEU A 59 25.49 -23.50 -5.05
C LEU A 59 24.50 -24.59 -5.42
N ALA A 60 23.39 -24.22 -6.06
CA ALA A 60 22.44 -25.16 -6.63
C ALA A 60 22.07 -24.70 -8.05
N ASN A 61 21.91 -25.66 -8.97
CA ASN A 61 21.35 -25.41 -10.30
C ASN A 61 19.92 -25.93 -10.36
N ASN A 62 18.97 -25.11 -10.80
CA ASN A 62 17.55 -25.43 -10.86
C ASN A 62 16.97 -25.96 -9.52
N GLY A 63 17.46 -25.45 -8.39
CA GLY A 63 17.06 -25.87 -7.05
C GLY A 63 17.56 -27.25 -6.61
N GLY A 64 18.19 -28.03 -7.54
CA GLY A 64 18.85 -29.31 -7.31
C GLY A 64 20.38 -29.21 -7.48
N ASP A 65 21.03 -30.35 -7.74
CA ASP A 65 22.48 -30.45 -8.04
C ASP A 65 23.35 -29.57 -7.14
N PRO A 66 23.45 -29.87 -5.82
CA PRO A 66 24.20 -29.04 -4.91
C PRO A 66 25.71 -29.18 -5.16
N LEU A 67 26.38 -28.05 -5.33
CA LEU A 67 27.83 -27.97 -5.51
C LEU A 67 28.48 -27.23 -4.33
N SER A 68 29.34 -27.90 -3.62
CA SER A 68 30.15 -27.29 -2.55
C SER A 68 31.42 -26.67 -3.13
N VAL A 69 31.61 -25.38 -2.88
CA VAL A 69 32.78 -24.60 -3.27
C VAL A 69 33.49 -24.11 -2.00
N THR A 70 34.75 -24.41 -1.86
CA THR A 70 35.55 -24.10 -0.66
C THR A 70 36.59 -23.00 -0.85
N GLY A 71 36.60 -22.34 -2.00
CA GLY A 71 37.54 -21.27 -2.30
C GLY A 71 37.22 -20.53 -3.59
N ASN A 72 37.93 -19.45 -3.82
CA ASN A 72 37.83 -18.66 -5.03
C ASN A 72 38.32 -19.46 -6.26
N GLY A 73 37.73 -19.21 -7.41
CA GLY A 73 38.14 -19.84 -8.67
C GLY A 73 36.95 -20.39 -9.47
N ALA A 74 37.29 -21.20 -10.46
CA ALA A 74 36.30 -21.80 -11.35
C ALA A 74 35.49 -22.91 -10.67
N PHE A 75 34.22 -23.04 -11.02
CA PHE A 75 33.37 -24.15 -10.61
C PHE A 75 32.60 -24.70 -11.79
N THR A 76 32.18 -25.96 -11.69
CA THR A 76 31.31 -26.63 -12.67
C THR A 76 30.41 -27.61 -11.94
N PHE A 77 29.13 -27.56 -12.21
CA PHE A 77 28.14 -28.51 -11.67
C PHE A 77 28.37 -29.93 -12.22
N ALA A 78 28.15 -30.90 -11.37
CA ALA A 78 28.37 -32.32 -11.73
C ALA A 78 27.33 -32.82 -12.75
N LEU A 79 26.08 -32.39 -12.61
CA LEU A 79 25.02 -32.77 -13.53
C LEU A 79 25.04 -31.85 -14.76
N LYS A 80 25.14 -32.49 -15.93
CA LYS A 80 25.00 -31.80 -17.22
C LYS A 80 23.53 -31.61 -17.55
N VAL A 81 23.19 -30.54 -18.27
CA VAL A 81 21.84 -30.26 -18.76
C VAL A 81 21.74 -30.53 -20.26
N ALA A 82 20.54 -30.81 -20.74
CA ALA A 82 20.31 -30.97 -22.17
C ALA A 82 20.54 -29.64 -22.91
N PRO A 83 21.05 -29.63 -24.14
CA PRO A 83 21.12 -28.41 -24.93
C PRO A 83 19.76 -27.70 -25.02
N TYR A 84 19.79 -26.36 -24.95
CA TYR A 84 18.61 -25.49 -24.97
C TYR A 84 17.67 -25.63 -23.76
N SER A 85 18.07 -26.36 -22.71
CA SER A 85 17.31 -26.32 -21.45
C SER A 85 17.62 -25.07 -20.60
N HIS A 86 16.66 -24.72 -19.76
CA HIS A 86 16.81 -23.68 -18.78
C HIS A 86 17.80 -24.09 -17.69
N TYR A 87 18.60 -23.12 -17.20
CA TYR A 87 19.39 -23.25 -16.00
C TYR A 87 19.21 -22.03 -15.11
N GLU A 88 19.26 -22.23 -13.80
CA GLU A 88 19.23 -21.18 -12.79
C GLU A 88 20.15 -21.56 -11.64
N VAL A 89 21.23 -20.79 -11.48
CA VAL A 89 22.21 -20.98 -10.40
C VAL A 89 21.85 -20.07 -9.24
N THR A 90 21.67 -20.68 -8.08
CA THR A 90 21.35 -19.96 -6.84
C THR A 90 22.31 -20.34 -5.74
N VAL A 91 22.45 -19.44 -4.73
CA VAL A 91 23.17 -19.75 -3.50
C VAL A 91 22.24 -20.47 -2.55
N ARG A 92 22.57 -21.71 -2.20
CA ARG A 92 21.80 -22.55 -1.28
C ARG A 92 22.27 -22.40 0.18
N THR A 93 23.59 -22.27 0.38
CA THR A 93 24.17 -22.09 1.72
C THR A 93 25.31 -21.10 1.62
N GLN A 94 25.31 -20.10 2.48
CA GLN A 94 26.37 -19.09 2.58
C GLN A 94 27.57 -19.66 3.35
N PRO A 95 28.80 -19.26 3.02
CA PRO A 95 29.94 -19.51 3.86
C PRO A 95 29.84 -18.68 5.16
N ALA A 96 30.63 -19.02 6.16
CA ALA A 96 30.77 -18.20 7.37
C ALA A 96 31.38 -16.84 7.01
N ASP A 97 30.89 -15.77 7.63
CA ASP A 97 31.42 -14.40 7.57
C ASP A 97 31.52 -13.77 6.17
N THR A 98 30.75 -14.31 5.22
CA THR A 98 30.71 -13.80 3.85
C THR A 98 29.31 -14.00 3.27
N VAL A 99 28.80 -13.00 2.58
CA VAL A 99 27.54 -13.10 1.80
C VAL A 99 27.91 -13.19 0.32
N CYS A 100 27.53 -14.30 -0.31
CA CYS A 100 27.75 -14.55 -1.72
C CYS A 100 26.45 -14.35 -2.51
N SER A 101 26.56 -13.74 -3.67
CA SER A 101 25.45 -13.56 -4.60
C SER A 101 25.86 -13.89 -6.04
N VAL A 102 24.90 -14.37 -6.83
CA VAL A 102 25.13 -14.55 -8.27
C VAL A 102 24.95 -13.18 -8.94
N THR A 103 26.06 -12.64 -9.45
CA THR A 103 26.10 -11.28 -9.99
C THR A 103 26.05 -11.20 -11.52
N GLY A 104 26.20 -12.35 -12.21
CA GLY A 104 26.11 -12.41 -13.67
C GLY A 104 25.97 -13.84 -14.18
N GLY A 105 25.30 -14.00 -15.31
CA GLY A 105 25.16 -15.28 -16.01
C GLY A 105 24.43 -16.39 -15.24
N GLY A 106 23.73 -16.04 -14.14
CA GLY A 106 23.15 -17.03 -13.23
C GLY A 106 21.94 -17.79 -13.78
N SER A 107 21.28 -17.28 -14.81
CA SER A 107 20.14 -17.96 -15.41
C SER A 107 20.10 -17.76 -16.91
N GLY A 108 19.46 -18.68 -17.64
CA GLY A 108 19.34 -18.60 -19.06
C GLY A 108 18.98 -19.94 -19.73
N THR A 109 19.13 -19.97 -21.04
CA THR A 109 18.98 -21.18 -21.86
C THR A 109 20.37 -21.64 -22.32
N ALA A 110 20.75 -22.87 -21.98
CA ALA A 110 22.06 -23.43 -22.26
C ALA A 110 22.16 -23.99 -23.67
N ALA A 111 22.39 -23.16 -24.68
CA ALA A 111 22.61 -23.63 -26.06
C ALA A 111 23.97 -24.35 -26.21
N SER A 112 24.94 -24.05 -25.40
CA SER A 112 26.26 -24.67 -25.28
C SER A 112 26.69 -24.66 -23.82
N SER A 113 27.85 -25.24 -23.50
CA SER A 113 28.38 -25.16 -22.10
C SER A 113 28.49 -23.72 -21.61
N VAL A 114 27.97 -23.48 -20.43
CA VAL A 114 27.96 -22.19 -19.75
C VAL A 114 29.15 -22.14 -18.79
N SER A 115 30.00 -21.13 -18.89
CA SER A 115 31.17 -20.93 -18.03
C SER A 115 31.26 -19.49 -17.49
N ASN A 116 30.26 -18.69 -17.72
CA ASN A 116 30.24 -17.27 -17.40
C ASN A 116 29.37 -16.90 -16.18
N VAL A 117 28.93 -17.89 -15.41
CA VAL A 117 28.26 -17.59 -14.13
C VAL A 117 29.27 -16.93 -13.20
N GLN A 118 28.90 -15.77 -12.67
CA GLN A 118 29.71 -15.01 -11.74
C GLN A 118 29.07 -15.04 -10.36
N VAL A 119 29.83 -15.50 -9.37
CA VAL A 119 29.43 -15.44 -7.97
C VAL A 119 30.44 -14.56 -7.23
N THR A 120 29.93 -13.48 -6.62
CA THR A 120 30.74 -12.54 -5.84
C THR A 120 30.38 -12.68 -4.38
N CYS A 121 31.38 -12.85 -3.54
CA CYS A 121 31.26 -12.91 -2.10
C CYS A 121 31.86 -11.63 -1.49
N LEU A 122 31.14 -11.01 -0.57
CA LEU A 122 31.56 -9.81 0.15
C LEU A 122 31.52 -10.09 1.66
N PRO A 123 32.34 -9.42 2.49
CA PRO A 123 32.24 -9.52 3.93
C PRO A 123 30.79 -9.29 4.37
N ASP A 124 30.34 -10.05 5.34
CA ASP A 124 29.03 -9.82 5.95
C ASP A 124 29.12 -8.68 6.97
N VAL A 125 28.06 -7.90 7.02
CA VAL A 125 27.91 -6.79 7.95
C VAL A 125 26.55 -6.86 8.65
N THR A 126 26.49 -6.40 9.89
CA THR A 126 25.27 -6.35 10.68
C THR A 126 24.52 -5.06 10.44
N VAL A 127 23.20 -5.12 10.56
CA VAL A 127 22.32 -3.94 10.60
C VAL A 127 21.73 -3.81 12.00
N GLY A 128 21.87 -2.64 12.60
CA GLY A 128 21.37 -2.36 13.95
C GLY A 128 21.39 -0.88 14.28
N GLY A 129 21.09 -0.58 15.53
CA GLY A 129 20.99 0.80 16.00
C GLY A 129 20.58 0.88 17.46
N THR A 130 19.79 1.89 17.80
CA THR A 130 19.27 2.10 19.15
C THR A 130 17.78 2.38 19.14
N VAL A 131 17.08 1.84 20.15
CA VAL A 131 15.69 2.19 20.50
C VAL A 131 15.70 3.05 21.75
N SER A 132 14.86 4.06 21.82
CA SER A 132 14.69 4.91 23.01
C SER A 132 13.21 5.33 23.15
N GLY A 133 12.77 5.49 24.40
CA GLY A 133 11.43 5.95 24.76
C GLY A 133 10.34 4.88 24.60
N LEU A 134 10.72 3.59 24.53
CA LEU A 134 9.79 2.48 24.31
C LEU A 134 8.83 2.26 25.49
N GLY A 135 9.22 2.63 26.71
CA GLY A 135 8.43 2.33 27.90
C GLY A 135 8.35 0.82 28.16
N ASN A 136 7.15 0.31 28.41
CA ASN A 136 6.93 -1.11 28.71
C ASN A 136 6.42 -1.92 27.50
N GLY A 137 6.34 -1.32 26.31
CA GLY A 137 5.84 -1.97 25.11
C GLY A 137 6.89 -2.81 24.40
N ILE A 138 6.47 -3.52 23.35
CA ILE A 138 7.35 -4.23 22.41
C ILE A 138 7.15 -3.63 21.03
N VAL A 139 8.22 -3.08 20.44
CA VAL A 139 8.23 -2.69 19.03
C VAL A 139 8.76 -3.86 18.20
N VAL A 140 8.09 -4.17 17.10
CA VAL A 140 8.64 -5.10 16.11
C VAL A 140 9.21 -4.29 14.95
N LEU A 141 10.50 -4.39 14.74
CA LEU A 141 11.22 -3.82 13.61
C LEU A 141 11.35 -4.88 12.51
N GLU A 142 11.42 -4.45 11.27
CA GLU A 142 11.78 -5.34 10.15
C GLU A 142 12.87 -4.70 9.31
N ASN A 143 13.81 -5.51 8.82
CA ASN A 143 14.80 -5.10 7.83
C ASN A 143 14.54 -5.80 6.51
N ASN A 144 14.49 -5.03 5.42
CA ASN A 144 14.27 -5.54 4.05
C ASN A 144 13.02 -6.44 3.93
N LYS A 145 12.04 -6.31 4.82
CA LYS A 145 10.78 -7.08 4.87
C LYS A 145 10.94 -8.61 5.08
N THR A 146 12.12 -9.06 5.45
CA THR A 146 12.45 -10.49 5.58
C THR A 146 13.04 -10.85 6.94
N ASP A 147 13.50 -9.87 7.71
CA ASP A 147 14.15 -10.09 9.02
C ASP A 147 13.42 -9.25 10.08
N ASP A 148 12.61 -9.92 10.90
CA ASP A 148 11.81 -9.32 11.96
C ASP A 148 12.57 -9.37 13.29
N LEU A 149 12.56 -8.27 14.04
CA LEU A 149 13.19 -8.16 15.34
C LEU A 149 12.23 -7.53 16.36
N ALA A 150 11.84 -8.30 17.38
CA ALA A 150 11.09 -7.78 18.51
C ALA A 150 12.05 -7.15 19.54
N VAL A 151 11.84 -5.87 19.88
CA VAL A 151 12.62 -5.13 20.87
C VAL A 151 11.70 -4.72 22.01
N GLY A 152 11.99 -5.18 23.23
CA GLY A 152 11.16 -4.96 24.42
C GLY A 152 11.75 -3.98 25.44
N ALA A 153 12.88 -3.33 25.13
CA ALA A 153 13.51 -2.35 26.02
C ALA A 153 14.33 -1.33 25.24
N ASP A 154 14.53 -0.16 25.83
CA ASP A 154 15.46 0.84 25.31
C ASP A 154 16.88 0.30 25.28
N GLY A 155 17.64 0.65 24.27
CA GLY A 155 19.01 0.23 24.12
C GLY A 155 19.39 -0.11 22.68
N ALA A 156 20.54 -0.77 22.53
CA ALA A 156 21.02 -1.21 21.23
C ALA A 156 20.26 -2.44 20.73
N PHE A 157 20.07 -2.52 19.41
CA PHE A 157 19.53 -3.68 18.73
C PHE A 157 20.38 -4.06 17.52
N THR A 158 20.31 -5.32 17.12
CA THR A 158 20.96 -5.83 15.90
C THR A 158 20.08 -6.92 15.30
N PHE A 159 19.83 -6.83 14.00
CA PHE A 159 19.10 -7.84 13.25
C PHE A 159 19.90 -9.15 13.15
N ALA A 160 19.17 -10.27 13.07
CA ALA A 160 19.78 -11.59 13.01
C ALA A 160 20.40 -11.89 11.64
N GLN A 161 19.72 -11.43 10.56
CA GLN A 161 20.25 -11.63 9.21
C GLN A 161 21.29 -10.55 8.88
N LYS A 162 22.46 -11.01 8.49
CA LYS A 162 23.51 -10.14 7.98
C LYS A 162 23.30 -9.87 6.50
N ILE A 163 23.82 -8.75 6.02
CA ILE A 163 23.85 -8.37 4.60
C ILE A 163 25.29 -8.26 4.13
N HIS A 164 25.54 -8.26 2.83
CA HIS A 164 26.90 -8.03 2.31
C HIS A 164 27.30 -6.56 2.46
N ASP A 165 28.58 -6.29 2.60
CA ASP A 165 29.12 -4.93 2.56
C ASP A 165 28.76 -4.26 1.22
N GLY A 166 28.30 -3.01 1.26
CA GLY A 166 27.66 -2.32 0.12
C GLY A 166 26.20 -2.67 -0.09
N GLY A 167 25.62 -3.64 0.63
CA GLY A 167 24.24 -4.08 0.50
C GLY A 167 23.26 -3.04 1.04
N ALA A 168 22.10 -2.96 0.40
CA ALA A 168 21.02 -2.08 0.83
C ALA A 168 20.32 -2.62 2.09
N TYR A 169 20.00 -1.72 3.03
CA TYR A 169 19.15 -2.01 4.18
C TYR A 169 17.98 -1.04 4.24
N SER A 170 16.84 -1.52 4.77
CA SER A 170 15.66 -0.72 4.99
C SER A 170 14.95 -1.19 6.25
N VAL A 171 15.21 -0.50 7.35
CA VAL A 171 14.62 -0.76 8.67
C VAL A 171 13.36 0.06 8.84
N THR A 172 12.25 -0.60 9.14
CA THR A 172 10.95 0.01 9.39
C THR A 172 10.32 -0.55 10.65
N VAL A 173 9.30 0.15 11.19
CA VAL A 173 8.48 -0.40 12.27
C VAL A 173 7.38 -1.25 11.64
N LYS A 174 7.41 -2.56 11.91
CA LYS A 174 6.39 -3.52 11.50
C LYS A 174 5.18 -3.51 12.43
N THR A 175 5.42 -3.43 13.74
CA THR A 175 4.36 -3.37 14.75
C THR A 175 4.74 -2.35 15.81
N GLN A 176 3.82 -1.43 16.08
CA GLN A 176 3.98 -0.44 17.14
C GLN A 176 3.78 -1.06 18.52
N PRO A 177 4.49 -0.55 19.53
CA PRO A 177 4.26 -0.96 20.90
C PRO A 177 2.93 -0.42 21.44
N ASP A 178 2.34 -1.10 22.40
CA ASP A 178 1.22 -0.54 23.16
C ASP A 178 1.67 0.76 23.87
N GLY A 179 0.86 1.80 23.77
CA GLY A 179 1.07 3.07 24.48
C GLY A 179 2.06 4.04 23.86
N ALA A 180 2.78 3.67 22.81
CA ALA A 180 3.73 4.56 22.17
C ALA A 180 3.72 4.46 20.65
N VAL A 181 4.24 5.48 20.01
CA VAL A 181 4.49 5.52 18.57
C VAL A 181 6.00 5.65 18.34
N CYS A 182 6.56 4.71 17.61
CA CYS A 182 7.98 4.68 17.28
C CYS A 182 8.19 5.13 15.84
N ALA A 183 9.15 6.01 15.62
CA ALA A 183 9.62 6.45 14.31
C ALA A 183 11.06 6.02 14.08
N VAL A 184 11.40 5.63 12.85
CA VAL A 184 12.76 5.24 12.47
C VAL A 184 13.41 6.39 11.71
N THR A 185 14.62 6.75 12.10
CA THR A 185 15.50 7.66 11.35
C THR A 185 16.80 6.95 11.01
N ALA A 186 17.46 7.34 9.92
CA ALA A 186 18.61 6.64 9.35
C ALA A 186 18.35 5.13 9.12
N GLY A 187 17.09 4.78 8.86
CA GLY A 187 16.65 3.39 8.70
C GLY A 187 16.99 2.77 7.35
N ALA A 188 17.40 3.55 6.35
CA ALA A 188 17.69 3.05 5.02
C ALA A 188 19.01 3.58 4.47
N GLY A 189 19.66 2.78 3.64
CA GLY A 189 20.94 3.13 3.00
C GLY A 189 21.64 1.91 2.44
N ASN A 190 22.89 2.12 2.01
CA ASN A 190 23.80 1.05 1.68
C ASN A 190 24.85 0.92 2.80
N ALA A 191 25.06 -0.28 3.28
CA ALA A 191 25.98 -0.56 4.37
C ALA A 191 27.45 -0.37 3.91
N SER A 192 28.23 0.36 4.67
CA SER A 192 29.69 0.43 4.52
C SER A 192 30.29 0.00 5.86
N GLY A 193 30.45 -1.30 6.05
CA GLY A 193 30.71 -1.92 7.35
C GLY A 193 29.42 -2.08 8.18
N ASN A 194 29.58 -2.48 9.45
CA ASN A 194 28.44 -2.68 10.36
C ASN A 194 27.63 -1.38 10.54
N VAL A 195 26.33 -1.45 10.27
CA VAL A 195 25.39 -0.35 10.48
C VAL A 195 24.97 -0.31 11.95
N THR A 196 25.24 0.79 12.64
CA THR A 196 24.83 1.05 14.02
C THR A 196 24.10 2.40 14.16
N SER A 197 23.85 3.05 13.04
CA SER A 197 23.31 4.42 12.96
C SER A 197 21.80 4.49 13.01
N VAL A 198 21.09 3.38 12.88
CA VAL A 198 19.61 3.37 12.91
C VAL A 198 19.14 3.87 14.26
N ARG A 199 18.21 4.81 14.25
CA ARG A 199 17.59 5.36 15.47
C ARG A 199 16.09 5.10 15.43
N VAL A 200 15.60 4.47 16.48
CA VAL A 200 14.16 4.27 16.71
C VAL A 200 13.79 5.10 17.94
N LEU A 201 13.03 6.16 17.72
CA LEU A 201 12.54 7.01 18.77
C LEU A 201 11.06 6.72 19.00
N CYS A 202 10.71 6.26 20.19
CA CYS A 202 9.34 6.03 20.62
C CYS A 202 8.91 7.17 21.54
N SER A 203 7.67 7.60 21.41
CA SER A 203 7.05 8.61 22.27
C SER A 203 5.62 8.16 22.60
N PRO A 204 5.09 8.54 23.79
CA PRO A 204 3.71 8.27 24.12
C PRO A 204 2.78 8.77 23.01
N PHE A 205 1.81 7.93 22.61
CA PHE A 205 0.80 8.38 21.68
C PHE A 205 -0.13 9.36 22.36
N VAL A 206 -0.19 10.57 21.83
CA VAL A 206 -1.12 11.61 22.27
C VAL A 206 -1.96 12.03 21.08
N ARG A 207 -3.29 11.89 21.18
CA ARG A 207 -4.21 12.42 20.17
C ARG A 207 -4.17 13.95 20.19
N ARG A 208 -3.98 14.52 19.02
CA ARG A 208 -4.01 15.97 18.82
C ARG A 208 -5.46 16.44 18.78
N ALA A 209 -5.73 17.57 19.39
CA ALA A 209 -7.08 18.11 19.44
C ALA A 209 -7.55 18.52 18.03
N LEU A 210 -8.79 18.16 17.70
CA LEU A 210 -9.44 18.64 16.48
C LEU A 210 -9.66 20.15 16.57
N PRO A 211 -9.24 20.94 15.56
CA PRO A 211 -9.40 22.40 15.57
C PRO A 211 -10.87 22.82 15.67
N ASP A 212 -11.16 23.90 16.37
CA ASP A 212 -12.54 24.39 16.60
C ASP A 212 -13.31 24.71 15.30
N ILE A 213 -12.59 25.02 14.21
CA ILE A 213 -13.19 25.27 12.91
C ILE A 213 -14.04 24.08 12.40
N TYR A 214 -13.78 22.86 12.86
CA TYR A 214 -14.61 21.70 12.54
C TYR A 214 -16.00 21.73 13.20
N ARG A 215 -16.18 22.52 14.24
CA ARG A 215 -17.46 22.72 14.91
C ARG A 215 -18.15 24.03 14.52
N THR A 216 -17.38 25.04 14.14
CA THR A 216 -17.87 26.40 13.93
C THR A 216 -17.87 26.81 12.46
N GLY A 217 -17.07 26.13 11.63
CA GLY A 217 -16.88 26.45 10.23
C GLY A 217 -17.96 25.85 9.33
N LYS A 218 -18.11 26.46 8.15
CA LYS A 218 -18.84 25.90 7.04
C LYS A 218 -17.86 25.25 6.10
N SER A 219 -17.99 23.93 5.88
CA SER A 219 -17.02 23.13 5.15
C SER A 219 -17.49 22.71 3.77
N ILE A 220 -16.54 22.53 2.86
CA ILE A 220 -16.77 21.99 1.52
C ILE A 220 -15.52 21.24 1.03
N ALA A 221 -15.70 20.14 0.30
CA ALA A 221 -14.64 19.55 -0.50
C ALA A 221 -14.45 20.39 -1.78
N TYR A 222 -13.19 20.73 -2.09
CA TYR A 222 -12.87 21.65 -3.17
C TYR A 222 -11.76 21.12 -4.07
N SER A 223 -11.95 21.35 -5.38
CA SER A 223 -10.96 21.11 -6.41
C SER A 223 -11.01 22.26 -7.42
N ALA A 224 -9.85 22.83 -7.77
CA ALA A 224 -9.78 23.95 -8.73
C ALA A 224 -9.78 23.50 -10.19
N TYR A 225 -9.79 22.22 -10.48
CA TYR A 225 -9.80 21.68 -11.83
C TYR A 225 -11.16 21.94 -12.51
N ARG A 226 -11.13 22.41 -13.77
CA ARG A 226 -12.34 22.76 -14.54
C ARG A 226 -12.49 21.96 -15.83
N GLY A 227 -11.42 21.33 -16.32
CA GLY A 227 -11.37 20.74 -17.67
C GLY A 227 -11.04 19.27 -17.75
N GLY A 228 -10.68 18.59 -16.66
CA GLY A 228 -10.33 17.16 -16.72
C GLY A 228 -9.37 16.69 -15.62
N GLY A 229 -8.89 17.63 -14.84
CA GLY A 229 -8.12 17.32 -13.64
C GLY A 229 -6.64 17.00 -13.87
N PRO A 230 -5.97 16.46 -12.84
CA PRO A 230 -4.53 16.21 -12.87
C PRO A 230 -4.12 15.15 -13.91
N GLY A 231 -5.01 14.27 -14.28
CA GLY A 231 -4.76 13.20 -15.26
C GLY A 231 -4.50 13.70 -16.68
N VAL A 232 -4.96 14.92 -17.01
CA VAL A 232 -4.71 15.58 -18.30
C VAL A 232 -3.70 16.72 -18.17
N GLY A 233 -3.03 16.86 -17.01
CA GLY A 233 -2.04 17.92 -16.80
C GLY A 233 -2.64 19.33 -16.68
N GLU A 234 -3.90 19.45 -16.28
CA GLU A 234 -4.55 20.75 -16.10
C GLU A 234 -3.88 21.55 -14.98
N MET A 235 -3.56 22.82 -15.28
CA MET A 235 -2.98 23.76 -14.31
C MET A 235 -3.86 25.01 -14.24
N PRO A 236 -4.81 25.09 -13.28
CA PRO A 236 -5.64 26.28 -13.09
C PRO A 236 -4.80 27.52 -12.86
N THR A 237 -5.20 28.65 -13.47
CA THR A 237 -4.53 29.93 -13.28
C THR A 237 -4.78 30.48 -11.89
N ASP A 238 -3.90 31.32 -11.37
CA ASP A 238 -4.09 31.99 -10.06
C ASP A 238 -5.39 32.81 -10.03
N ALA A 239 -5.74 33.49 -11.13
CA ALA A 239 -7.00 34.20 -11.26
C ALA A 239 -8.23 33.28 -11.15
N ALA A 240 -8.18 32.09 -11.71
CA ALA A 240 -9.26 31.12 -11.62
C ALA A 240 -9.42 30.59 -10.21
N VAL A 241 -8.31 30.27 -9.53
CA VAL A 241 -8.31 29.82 -8.12
C VAL A 241 -8.83 30.92 -7.21
N LEU A 242 -8.36 32.18 -7.39
CA LEU A 242 -8.83 33.33 -6.58
C LEU A 242 -10.31 33.61 -6.81
N GLN A 243 -10.82 33.44 -8.03
CA GLN A 243 -12.24 33.57 -8.33
C GLN A 243 -13.06 32.54 -7.52
N ASP A 244 -12.64 31.26 -7.53
CA ASP A 244 -13.33 30.19 -6.80
C ASP A 244 -13.27 30.45 -5.28
N LEU A 245 -12.08 30.78 -4.74
CA LEU A 245 -11.92 31.13 -3.33
C LEU A 245 -12.79 32.30 -2.91
N GLY A 246 -12.90 33.35 -3.76
CA GLY A 246 -13.79 34.49 -3.53
C GLY A 246 -15.27 34.12 -3.49
N LEU A 247 -15.71 33.21 -4.37
CA LEU A 247 -17.08 32.70 -4.35
C LEU A 247 -17.36 31.87 -3.10
N LEU A 248 -16.43 30.97 -2.73
CA LEU A 248 -16.55 30.16 -1.53
C LEU A 248 -16.58 31.01 -0.25
N HIS A 249 -15.67 31.98 -0.16
CA HIS A 249 -15.62 32.94 0.92
C HIS A 249 -16.93 33.72 1.06
N SER A 250 -17.43 34.29 -0.06
CA SER A 250 -18.69 35.02 -0.10
C SER A 250 -19.90 34.18 0.30
N ALA A 251 -19.86 32.86 0.04
CA ALA A 251 -20.85 31.90 0.48
C ALA A 251 -20.65 31.42 1.94
N GLY A 252 -19.62 31.94 2.64
CA GLY A 252 -19.32 31.67 4.03
C GLY A 252 -18.55 30.35 4.27
N PHE A 253 -18.03 29.70 3.25
CA PHE A 253 -17.15 28.52 3.43
C PHE A 253 -15.79 28.96 3.91
N ASN A 254 -15.34 28.38 5.02
CA ASN A 254 -14.07 28.71 5.66
C ASN A 254 -13.25 27.48 6.09
N LEU A 255 -13.74 26.26 5.85
CA LEU A 255 -12.99 25.02 5.98
C LEU A 255 -13.10 24.23 4.65
N LEU A 256 -11.99 24.11 3.94
CA LEU A 256 -11.93 23.45 2.66
C LEU A 256 -11.14 22.15 2.77
N ARG A 257 -11.69 21.06 2.22
CA ARG A 257 -10.99 19.79 2.10
C ARG A 257 -10.43 19.64 0.68
N LEU A 258 -9.14 19.35 0.57
CA LEU A 258 -8.44 19.03 -0.67
C LEU A 258 -8.25 17.52 -0.80
N PHE A 259 -8.33 16.98 -2.01
CA PHE A 259 -8.30 15.52 -2.24
C PHE A 259 -6.89 14.94 -2.32
N GLY A 260 -5.90 15.72 -2.72
CA GLY A 260 -4.53 15.25 -2.92
C GLY A 260 -3.51 16.36 -2.74
N ALA A 261 -2.24 16.01 -2.85
CA ALA A 261 -1.11 16.90 -2.68
C ALA A 261 -0.33 17.02 -3.99
N ASP A 262 -0.51 18.14 -4.69
CA ASP A 262 0.17 18.49 -5.92
C ASP A 262 0.45 19.99 -5.98
N ALA A 263 0.96 20.47 -7.10
CA ALA A 263 1.23 21.90 -7.30
C ALA A 263 -0.05 22.75 -7.31
N VAL A 264 -1.21 22.18 -7.62
CA VAL A 264 -2.51 22.87 -7.57
C VAL A 264 -2.98 23.01 -6.15
N ALA A 265 -2.86 21.97 -5.33
CA ALA A 265 -3.17 22.03 -3.90
C ALA A 265 -2.32 23.07 -3.18
N GLU A 266 -1.01 23.10 -3.44
CA GLU A 266 -0.10 24.11 -2.88
C GLU A 266 -0.49 25.53 -3.33
N LYS A 267 -0.80 25.73 -4.60
CA LYS A 267 -1.29 27.00 -5.16
C LYS A 267 -2.56 27.47 -4.44
N ILE A 268 -3.54 26.58 -4.24
CA ILE A 268 -4.79 26.90 -3.54
C ILE A 268 -4.51 27.39 -2.12
N VAL A 269 -3.72 26.64 -1.36
CA VAL A 269 -3.40 26.93 0.04
C VAL A 269 -2.62 28.25 0.16
N SER A 270 -1.63 28.48 -0.70
CA SER A 270 -0.80 29.67 -0.70
C SER A 270 -1.61 30.94 -1.06
N LEU A 271 -2.42 30.88 -2.13
CA LEU A 271 -3.29 31.99 -2.53
C LEU A 271 -4.35 32.30 -1.48
N ALA A 272 -4.91 31.28 -0.84
CA ALA A 272 -5.85 31.46 0.25
C ALA A 272 -5.17 32.12 1.46
N GLN A 273 -3.98 31.68 1.87
CA GLN A 273 -3.25 32.27 2.98
C GLN A 273 -2.97 33.77 2.77
N ALA A 274 -2.68 34.15 1.52
CA ALA A 274 -2.39 35.53 1.17
C ALA A 274 -3.63 36.44 1.05
N ASN A 275 -4.77 35.91 0.62
CA ASN A 275 -5.96 36.70 0.25
C ASN A 275 -7.18 36.47 1.15
N TYR A 276 -7.26 35.30 1.81
CA TYR A 276 -8.38 34.87 2.68
C TYR A 276 -7.83 34.17 3.92
N PRO A 277 -7.14 34.91 4.83
CA PRO A 277 -6.37 34.33 5.93
C PRO A 277 -7.20 33.59 6.98
N GLU A 278 -8.52 33.73 6.96
CA GLU A 278 -9.46 32.98 7.82
C GLU A 278 -9.82 31.60 7.25
N MET A 279 -9.59 31.35 5.97
CA MET A 279 -9.82 30.03 5.37
C MET A 279 -8.82 29.00 5.91
N ARG A 280 -9.33 27.83 6.24
CA ARG A 280 -8.56 26.68 6.75
C ARG A 280 -8.70 25.50 5.82
N PHE A 281 -7.69 24.65 5.85
CA PHE A 281 -7.63 23.49 4.95
C PHE A 281 -7.39 22.19 5.71
N GLN A 282 -8.14 21.17 5.30
CA GLN A 282 -7.76 19.77 5.47
C GLN A 282 -7.00 19.37 4.21
N GLN A 283 -5.70 19.14 4.35
CA GLN A 283 -4.83 18.71 3.24
C GLN A 283 -4.98 17.21 3.04
N GLY A 284 -5.53 16.81 1.90
CA GLY A 284 -5.63 15.41 1.52
C GLY A 284 -4.35 14.86 0.91
N ILE A 285 -4.17 13.56 1.03
CA ILE A 285 -3.14 12.77 0.37
C ILE A 285 -3.86 11.73 -0.49
N TYR A 286 -3.79 11.88 -1.81
CA TYR A 286 -4.38 10.89 -2.70
C TYR A 286 -3.47 9.67 -2.78
N LEU A 287 -3.95 8.55 -2.25
CA LEU A 287 -3.27 7.26 -2.34
C LEU A 287 -3.97 6.36 -3.35
N ARG A 288 -3.21 5.61 -4.09
CA ARG A 288 -3.70 4.50 -4.91
C ARG A 288 -3.47 3.17 -4.20
N GLY A 289 -4.16 2.12 -4.63
CA GLY A 289 -3.91 0.76 -4.13
C GLY A 289 -2.44 0.41 -4.28
N ALA A 290 -1.86 -0.14 -3.22
CA ALA A 290 -0.48 -0.59 -3.20
C ALA A 290 -0.43 -2.11 -3.15
N SER A 291 0.69 -2.68 -3.62
CA SER A 291 0.99 -4.10 -3.38
C SER A 291 1.05 -4.38 -1.86
N ALA A 292 0.95 -5.64 -1.48
CA ALA A 292 1.09 -6.06 -0.08
C ALA A 292 2.40 -5.57 0.59
N SER A 293 3.34 -5.09 -0.22
CA SER A 293 4.59 -4.50 0.26
C SER A 293 4.46 -3.07 0.79
N CYS A 294 3.33 -2.39 0.61
CA CYS A 294 3.09 -0.99 0.96
C CYS A 294 4.10 0.01 0.34
N VAL A 295 4.88 -0.40 -0.64
CA VAL A 295 5.84 0.47 -1.33
C VAL A 295 5.26 0.90 -2.66
N ASP A 296 5.05 2.20 -2.79
CA ASP A 296 4.57 2.82 -4.03
C ASP A 296 5.16 4.23 -4.13
N SER A 297 5.89 4.49 -5.22
CA SER A 297 6.58 5.78 -5.40
C SER A 297 5.62 6.96 -5.60
N VAL A 298 4.43 6.71 -6.13
CA VAL A 298 3.39 7.74 -6.30
C VAL A 298 2.81 8.11 -4.94
N ASN A 299 2.48 7.10 -4.12
CA ASN A 299 2.00 7.32 -2.75
C ASN A 299 3.05 8.06 -1.92
N GLN A 300 4.34 7.67 -2.03
CA GLN A 300 5.43 8.38 -1.34
C GLN A 300 5.52 9.84 -1.79
N SER A 301 5.47 10.10 -3.09
CA SER A 301 5.51 11.48 -3.62
C SER A 301 4.32 12.33 -3.14
N GLN A 302 3.14 11.75 -3.03
CA GLN A 302 1.95 12.43 -2.49
C GLN A 302 2.11 12.77 -1.01
N MET A 303 2.63 11.83 -0.22
CA MET A 303 2.91 12.07 1.21
C MET A 303 3.95 13.16 1.40
N ASP A 304 5.07 13.10 0.69
CA ASP A 304 6.16 14.09 0.81
C ASP A 304 5.66 15.52 0.50
N LYS A 305 4.84 15.66 -0.54
CA LYS A 305 4.25 16.96 -0.91
C LYS A 305 3.24 17.45 0.13
N ALA A 306 2.37 16.57 0.63
CA ALA A 306 1.40 16.97 1.67
C ALA A 306 2.09 17.40 2.96
N ILE A 307 3.14 16.69 3.38
CA ILE A 307 3.96 17.05 4.53
C ILE A 307 4.62 18.41 4.31
N ALA A 308 5.19 18.65 3.12
CA ALA A 308 5.78 19.94 2.78
C ALA A 308 4.76 21.09 2.86
N ILE A 309 3.57 20.90 2.27
CA ILE A 309 2.47 21.89 2.30
C ILE A 309 2.02 22.12 3.74
N ALA A 310 1.77 21.06 4.51
CA ALA A 310 1.30 21.19 5.90
C ALA A 310 2.30 21.92 6.80
N ASN A 311 3.60 21.73 6.58
CA ASN A 311 4.65 22.39 7.34
C ASN A 311 4.94 23.82 6.87
N ALA A 312 4.65 24.16 5.61
CA ALA A 312 4.91 25.50 5.05
C ALA A 312 3.76 26.48 5.31
N TYR A 313 2.51 26.01 5.38
CA TYR A 313 1.34 26.88 5.38
C TYR A 313 0.50 26.74 6.66
N SER A 314 0.41 27.80 7.44
CA SER A 314 -0.29 27.81 8.75
C SER A 314 -1.81 27.68 8.64
N ASN A 315 -2.39 27.91 7.48
CA ASN A 315 -3.81 27.71 7.21
C ASN A 315 -4.18 26.24 6.95
N VAL A 316 -3.20 25.33 6.82
CA VAL A 316 -3.43 23.88 6.85
C VAL A 316 -3.55 23.45 8.32
N VAL A 317 -4.74 23.02 8.71
CA VAL A 317 -5.05 22.73 10.12
C VAL A 317 -5.20 21.24 10.43
N THR A 318 -5.37 20.40 9.41
CA THR A 318 -5.39 18.93 9.51
C THR A 318 -4.84 18.30 8.24
N VAL A 319 -4.41 17.05 8.36
CA VAL A 319 -3.96 16.23 7.21
C VAL A 319 -4.76 14.94 7.17
N SER A 320 -5.25 14.58 5.98
CA SER A 320 -5.93 13.29 5.75
C SER A 320 -5.14 12.40 4.82
N VAL A 321 -4.93 11.15 5.22
CA VAL A 321 -4.11 10.16 4.53
C VAL A 321 -5.03 9.19 3.79
N GLY A 322 -5.08 9.30 2.47
CA GLY A 322 -5.99 8.54 1.61
C GLY A 322 -7.31 9.24 1.36
N ASN A 323 -8.01 8.79 0.33
CA ASN A 323 -9.38 9.16 -0.03
C ASN A 323 -10.09 7.91 -0.54
N GLU A 324 -10.98 7.33 0.27
CA GLU A 324 -11.69 6.07 0.00
C GLU A 324 -10.74 4.94 -0.40
N THR A 325 -9.59 4.90 0.24
CA THR A 325 -8.47 4.08 -0.19
C THR A 325 -8.68 2.61 0.12
N SER A 326 -9.26 2.31 1.29
CA SER A 326 -9.57 0.94 1.69
C SER A 326 -10.88 0.45 1.07
N PHE A 327 -11.82 1.36 0.81
CA PHE A 327 -13.08 1.06 0.14
C PHE A 327 -12.91 0.87 -1.37
N ALA A 328 -12.32 1.86 -2.06
CA ALA A 328 -12.29 1.91 -3.53
C ALA A 328 -10.98 1.37 -4.14
N ALA A 329 -9.83 1.61 -3.49
CA ALA A 329 -8.52 1.27 -4.02
C ALA A 329 -7.93 -0.04 -3.45
N ASN A 330 -8.65 -0.71 -2.55
CA ASN A 330 -8.23 -1.97 -1.90
C ASN A 330 -6.84 -1.88 -1.24
N LEU A 331 -6.55 -0.74 -0.60
CA LEU A 331 -5.34 -0.58 0.19
C LEU A 331 -5.51 -1.33 1.53
N PRO A 332 -4.62 -2.26 1.89
CA PRO A 332 -4.70 -2.94 3.18
C PRO A 332 -4.61 -1.96 4.35
N ASP A 333 -5.36 -2.20 5.43
CA ASP A 333 -5.33 -1.42 6.67
C ASP A 333 -3.90 -1.29 7.24
N THR A 334 -3.09 -2.32 7.12
CA THR A 334 -1.67 -2.29 7.51
C THR A 334 -0.85 -1.27 6.73
N CYS A 335 -1.12 -1.12 5.43
CA CYS A 335 -0.44 -0.12 4.59
C CYS A 335 -0.94 1.28 4.90
N LEU A 336 -2.26 1.46 5.06
CA LEU A 336 -2.83 2.74 5.46
C LEU A 336 -2.30 3.19 6.81
N ALA A 337 -2.23 2.29 7.80
CA ALA A 337 -1.65 2.54 9.11
C ALA A 337 -0.17 2.99 9.03
N SER A 338 0.62 2.32 8.19
CA SER A 338 2.03 2.69 7.95
C SER A 338 2.16 4.11 7.36
N TYR A 339 1.31 4.46 6.39
CA TYR A 339 1.32 5.78 5.78
C TYR A 339 0.85 6.87 6.77
N VAL A 340 -0.23 6.62 7.52
CA VAL A 340 -0.70 7.53 8.59
C VAL A 340 0.42 7.81 9.59
N GLN A 341 1.13 6.78 10.02
CA GLN A 341 2.23 6.92 10.95
C GLN A 341 3.39 7.72 10.38
N SER A 342 3.78 7.46 9.13
CA SER A 342 4.84 8.21 8.44
C SER A 342 4.50 9.69 8.35
N VAL A 343 3.27 10.04 7.96
CA VAL A 343 2.81 11.43 7.91
C VAL A 343 2.76 12.04 9.30
N ARG A 344 2.15 11.33 10.27
CA ARG A 344 1.99 11.82 11.64
C ARG A 344 3.33 12.17 12.30
N SER A 345 4.38 11.43 12.02
CA SER A 345 5.72 11.68 12.58
C SER A 345 6.38 12.96 12.05
N GLN A 346 5.86 13.54 10.96
CA GLN A 346 6.49 14.63 10.22
C GLN A 346 5.66 15.93 10.20
N VAL A 347 4.42 15.90 10.70
CA VAL A 347 3.54 17.08 10.79
C VAL A 347 3.10 17.33 12.23
N GLN A 348 2.67 18.57 12.52
CA GLN A 348 2.13 18.94 13.84
C GLN A 348 0.59 18.93 13.87
N GLN A 349 -0.04 18.99 12.72
CA GLN A 349 -1.49 18.99 12.55
C GLN A 349 -2.09 17.64 12.97
N PRO A 350 -3.34 17.61 13.46
CA PRO A 350 -4.10 16.38 13.62
C PRO A 350 -4.18 15.61 12.30
N VAL A 351 -4.01 14.29 12.39
CA VAL A 351 -3.98 13.39 11.23
C VAL A 351 -5.16 12.43 11.30
N THR A 352 -5.82 12.26 10.16
CA THR A 352 -6.90 11.30 9.93
C THR A 352 -6.64 10.50 8.66
N ALA A 353 -7.53 9.57 8.35
CA ALA A 353 -7.73 9.01 7.02
C ALA A 353 -9.16 9.31 6.60
N ASP A 354 -9.36 9.60 5.31
CA ASP A 354 -10.69 9.80 4.73
C ASP A 354 -11.12 8.52 4.03
N ASP A 355 -12.17 7.86 4.54
CA ASP A 355 -12.67 6.64 3.90
C ASP A 355 -14.19 6.48 4.07
N ASP A 356 -14.77 5.57 3.30
CA ASP A 356 -16.19 5.26 3.40
C ASP A 356 -16.54 4.72 4.80
N TYR A 357 -17.74 5.04 5.27
CA TYR A 357 -18.22 4.60 6.59
C TYR A 357 -18.19 3.07 6.74
N THR A 358 -18.34 2.31 5.66
CA THR A 358 -18.31 0.83 5.73
C THR A 358 -16.95 0.30 6.14
N PHE A 359 -15.86 0.98 5.77
CA PHE A 359 -14.53 0.62 6.24
C PHE A 359 -14.44 0.81 7.75
N TYR A 360 -14.78 1.99 8.27
CA TYR A 360 -14.71 2.30 9.70
C TYR A 360 -15.69 1.51 10.58
N ALA A 361 -16.78 1.04 9.98
CA ALA A 361 -17.73 0.15 10.66
C ALA A 361 -17.36 -1.35 10.54
N GLY A 362 -16.26 -1.69 9.84
CA GLY A 362 -15.84 -3.08 9.60
C GLY A 362 -16.80 -3.86 8.69
N LEU A 363 -17.49 -3.15 7.78
CA LEU A 363 -18.55 -3.68 6.90
C LEU A 363 -18.13 -3.75 5.43
N THR A 364 -16.84 -3.63 5.12
CA THR A 364 -16.35 -3.73 3.74
C THR A 364 -16.64 -5.10 3.13
N SER A 365 -16.93 -5.14 1.84
CA SER A 365 -17.15 -6.39 1.12
C SER A 365 -15.89 -7.29 1.05
N SER A 366 -14.71 -6.69 1.16
CA SER A 366 -13.42 -7.38 1.23
C SER A 366 -13.15 -8.02 2.60
N GLY A 367 -13.92 -7.66 3.65
CA GLY A 367 -13.66 -8.05 5.03
C GLY A 367 -12.52 -7.25 5.70
N GLU A 368 -11.98 -6.23 5.04
CA GLU A 368 -10.97 -5.34 5.59
C GLU A 368 -11.55 -4.55 6.77
N LYS A 369 -10.77 -4.39 7.83
CA LYS A 369 -11.16 -3.73 9.07
C LYS A 369 -10.16 -2.64 9.44
N PRO A 370 -10.58 -1.56 10.11
CA PRO A 370 -9.72 -0.41 10.43
C PRO A 370 -8.89 -0.62 11.71
N ASP A 371 -8.61 -1.87 12.10
CA ASP A 371 -8.03 -2.23 13.40
C ASP A 371 -6.58 -1.73 13.59
N LYS A 372 -5.84 -1.52 12.49
CA LYS A 372 -4.45 -1.04 12.52
C LYS A 372 -4.37 0.47 12.41
N VAL A 373 -5.26 1.09 11.64
CA VAL A 373 -5.23 2.55 11.42
C VAL A 373 -5.91 3.31 12.56
N LEU A 374 -7.05 2.85 13.11
CA LEU A 374 -7.79 3.56 14.15
C LEU A 374 -6.96 3.96 15.36
N PRO A 375 -6.05 3.11 15.92
CA PRO A 375 -5.21 3.51 17.03
C PRO A 375 -4.31 4.73 16.76
N LEU A 376 -4.03 5.00 15.48
CA LEU A 376 -3.08 6.04 15.04
C LEU A 376 -3.75 7.35 14.62
N LEU A 377 -5.09 7.40 14.56
CA LEU A 377 -5.83 8.59 14.14
C LEU A 377 -6.07 9.55 15.30
N ASP A 378 -6.07 10.85 15.00
CA ASP A 378 -6.50 11.89 15.95
C ASP A 378 -8.02 12.07 15.94
N PHE A 379 -8.66 11.83 14.80
CA PHE A 379 -10.10 11.82 14.60
C PHE A 379 -10.44 10.91 13.41
N VAL A 380 -11.68 10.50 13.31
CA VAL A 380 -12.19 9.72 12.17
C VAL A 380 -12.92 10.65 11.20
N SER A 381 -12.60 10.55 9.91
CA SER A 381 -13.25 11.30 8.84
C SER A 381 -13.97 10.33 7.91
N ILE A 382 -15.30 10.31 7.99
CA ILE A 382 -16.13 9.34 7.26
C ILE A 382 -16.75 9.97 6.02
N HIS A 383 -16.80 9.19 4.94
CA HIS A 383 -17.59 9.51 3.76
C HIS A 383 -18.89 8.74 3.82
N MET A 384 -20.00 9.44 3.58
CA MET A 384 -21.32 8.82 3.51
C MET A 384 -22.23 9.58 2.56
N TYR A 385 -22.83 8.83 1.65
CA TYR A 385 -23.75 9.34 0.64
C TYR A 385 -25.11 8.69 0.82
N PRO A 386 -25.96 9.20 1.72
CA PRO A 386 -27.23 8.53 2.05
C PRO A 386 -28.16 8.35 0.85
N LEU A 387 -28.07 9.20 -0.18
CA LEU A 387 -28.83 9.07 -1.42
C LEU A 387 -28.23 8.11 -2.45
N SER A 388 -27.01 7.61 -2.24
CA SER A 388 -26.44 6.58 -3.11
C SER A 388 -26.94 5.19 -2.78
N ASN A 389 -27.44 4.99 -1.56
CA ASN A 389 -28.04 3.75 -1.12
C ASN A 389 -29.58 3.82 -1.26
N SER A 390 -30.09 3.39 -2.42
CA SER A 390 -31.50 3.47 -2.78
C SER A 390 -32.47 2.64 -1.92
N GLY A 391 -31.93 1.71 -1.10
CA GLY A 391 -32.78 0.75 -0.36
C GLY A 391 -33.75 1.37 0.65
N ARG A 392 -33.39 2.49 1.27
CA ARG A 392 -34.22 3.13 2.30
C ARG A 392 -35.02 4.34 1.79
N TRP A 393 -34.45 5.08 0.86
CA TRP A 393 -35.07 6.31 0.37
C TRP A 393 -35.80 6.14 -0.98
N ASP A 394 -35.75 4.96 -1.60
CA ASP A 394 -36.44 4.69 -2.85
C ASP A 394 -37.90 5.02 -2.69
N TRP A 395 -38.32 6.08 -3.39
CA TRP A 395 -39.67 6.59 -3.32
C TRP A 395 -40.73 5.57 -3.73
N HIS A 396 -40.37 4.56 -4.53
CA HIS A 396 -41.27 3.46 -4.87
C HIS A 396 -41.56 2.57 -3.67
N GLN A 397 -40.62 2.46 -2.73
CA GLN A 397 -40.72 1.60 -1.54
C GLN A 397 -41.33 2.32 -0.35
N LEU A 398 -41.31 3.67 -0.33
CA LEU A 398 -41.85 4.45 0.80
C LEU A 398 -43.39 4.46 0.87
N GLY A 399 -44.10 4.00 -0.16
CA GLY A 399 -45.57 3.92 -0.17
C GLY A 399 -46.29 5.28 -0.06
N VAL A 400 -45.58 6.41 -0.25
CA VAL A 400 -46.11 7.77 -0.11
C VAL A 400 -46.45 8.34 -1.47
N ALA A 401 -47.60 8.98 -1.59
CA ALA A 401 -48.04 9.65 -2.82
C ALA A 401 -47.05 10.75 -3.23
N SER A 402 -47.06 11.14 -4.52
CA SER A 402 -46.20 12.19 -5.07
C SER A 402 -46.42 13.56 -4.38
N GLY A 403 -45.37 14.41 -4.44
CA GLY A 403 -45.41 15.78 -3.92
C GLY A 403 -44.61 15.99 -2.64
N PRO A 404 -44.86 17.11 -1.90
CA PRO A 404 -44.05 17.48 -0.74
C PRO A 404 -43.94 16.42 0.36
N ALA A 405 -45.02 15.64 0.57
CA ALA A 405 -45.02 14.55 1.57
C ALA A 405 -43.97 13.46 1.21
N ARG A 406 -43.85 13.12 -0.08
CA ARG A 406 -42.87 12.15 -0.57
C ARG A 406 -41.43 12.69 -0.41
N ALA A 407 -41.20 13.95 -0.80
CA ALA A 407 -39.89 14.59 -0.61
C ALA A 407 -39.47 14.59 0.87
N THR A 408 -40.38 14.93 1.78
CA THR A 408 -40.15 14.86 3.23
C THR A 408 -39.81 13.43 3.68
N ALA A 409 -40.56 12.43 3.21
CA ALA A 409 -40.33 11.02 3.56
C ALA A 409 -38.95 10.54 3.06
N MET A 410 -38.54 10.89 1.85
CA MET A 410 -37.24 10.59 1.27
C MET A 410 -36.10 11.24 2.08
N MET A 411 -36.28 12.53 2.41
CA MET A 411 -35.29 13.25 3.22
C MET A 411 -35.14 12.63 4.62
N ASN A 412 -36.25 12.29 5.27
CA ASN A 412 -36.22 11.63 6.59
C ASN A 412 -35.56 10.26 6.52
N ALA A 413 -35.84 9.45 5.50
CA ALA A 413 -35.21 8.15 5.30
C ALA A 413 -33.70 8.28 5.03
N SER A 414 -33.29 9.28 4.28
CA SER A 414 -31.87 9.56 4.02
C SER A 414 -31.14 10.06 5.27
N LEU A 415 -31.78 10.91 6.06
CA LEU A 415 -31.24 11.36 7.35
C LEU A 415 -31.08 10.17 8.32
N GLN A 416 -32.10 9.30 8.40
CA GLN A 416 -32.02 8.11 9.24
C GLN A 416 -30.89 7.18 8.78
N GLN A 417 -30.68 7.03 7.47
CA GLN A 417 -29.55 6.26 6.94
C GLN A 417 -28.21 6.87 7.35
N ALA A 418 -28.08 8.19 7.29
CA ALA A 418 -26.86 8.87 7.72
C ALA A 418 -26.60 8.66 9.23
N VAL A 419 -27.65 8.75 10.06
CA VAL A 419 -27.57 8.49 11.50
C VAL A 419 -27.15 7.04 11.78
N ASP A 420 -27.72 6.08 11.06
CA ASP A 420 -27.39 4.66 11.25
C ASP A 420 -25.94 4.38 10.82
N ASN A 421 -25.47 4.96 9.71
CA ASN A 421 -24.09 4.83 9.25
C ASN A 421 -23.12 5.43 10.28
N TYR A 422 -23.42 6.63 10.79
CA TYR A 422 -22.63 7.25 11.85
C TYR A 422 -22.59 6.37 13.12
N ASN A 423 -23.73 5.85 13.55
CA ASN A 423 -23.81 5.00 14.74
C ASN A 423 -23.05 3.69 14.57
N ALA A 424 -23.05 3.10 13.38
CA ALA A 424 -22.25 1.92 13.08
C ALA A 424 -20.76 2.18 13.28
N VAL A 425 -20.24 3.32 12.80
CA VAL A 425 -18.85 3.73 13.02
C VAL A 425 -18.61 4.07 14.50
N ALA A 426 -19.49 4.85 15.12
CA ALA A 426 -19.35 5.27 16.51
C ALA A 426 -19.28 4.10 17.49
N GLY A 427 -20.02 3.03 17.20
CA GLY A 427 -20.07 1.81 18.00
C GLY A 427 -19.00 0.78 17.68
N TYR A 428 -18.21 0.96 16.60
CA TYR A 428 -17.16 0.00 16.25
C TYR A 428 -16.13 -0.11 17.37
N LEU A 429 -15.82 -1.35 17.77
CA LEU A 429 -14.87 -1.65 18.84
C LEU A 429 -13.51 -2.00 18.26
N PHE A 430 -12.48 -1.35 18.72
CA PHE A 430 -11.10 -1.61 18.34
C PHE A 430 -10.18 -1.59 19.56
N ARG A 431 -8.99 -2.15 19.43
CA ARG A 431 -7.95 -2.06 20.44
C ARG A 431 -7.19 -0.74 20.25
N ASP A 432 -7.28 0.15 21.22
CA ASP A 432 -6.60 1.44 21.14
C ASP A 432 -5.08 1.33 21.45
N TYR A 433 -4.38 2.44 21.38
CA TYR A 433 -2.95 2.52 21.64
C TYR A 433 -2.57 2.17 23.11
N THR A 434 -3.51 2.13 24.05
CA THR A 434 -3.26 1.69 25.43
C THR A 434 -3.44 0.19 25.60
N GLY A 435 -3.84 -0.51 24.55
CA GLY A 435 -4.20 -1.92 24.59
C GLY A 435 -5.63 -2.20 25.08
N SER A 436 -6.42 -1.15 25.33
CA SER A 436 -7.81 -1.27 25.78
C SER A 436 -8.76 -1.42 24.60
N THR A 437 -9.83 -2.21 24.76
CA THR A 437 -10.91 -2.26 23.78
C THR A 437 -11.88 -1.11 24.06
N VAL A 438 -12.02 -0.22 23.09
CA VAL A 438 -12.84 1.00 23.18
C VAL A 438 -13.69 1.16 21.92
N SER A 439 -14.80 1.93 22.02
CA SER A 439 -15.54 2.32 20.83
C SER A 439 -14.89 3.55 20.16
N VAL A 440 -15.10 3.72 18.86
CA VAL A 440 -14.58 4.89 18.12
C VAL A 440 -15.05 6.18 18.78
N ALA A 441 -16.34 6.31 19.09
CA ALA A 441 -16.89 7.53 19.70
C ALA A 441 -16.35 7.82 21.08
N SER A 442 -15.91 6.80 21.85
CA SER A 442 -15.28 7.04 23.15
C SER A 442 -13.81 7.43 23.04
N ALA A 443 -13.17 7.04 21.93
CA ALA A 443 -11.74 7.23 21.73
C ALA A 443 -11.41 8.57 21.06
N MET A 444 -12.23 9.05 20.10
CA MET A 444 -11.90 10.21 19.27
C MET A 444 -13.12 10.84 18.61
N PRO A 445 -13.02 12.12 18.15
CA PRO A 445 -14.07 12.75 17.36
C PRO A 445 -14.32 12.02 16.03
N ILE A 446 -15.56 12.04 15.57
CA ILE A 446 -15.98 11.57 14.23
C ILE A 446 -16.51 12.78 13.48
N VAL A 447 -16.00 13.01 12.28
CA VAL A 447 -16.48 14.06 11.37
C VAL A 447 -16.97 13.43 10.07
N VAL A 448 -17.90 14.10 9.41
CA VAL A 448 -18.29 13.76 8.05
C VAL A 448 -17.35 14.49 7.10
N GLY A 449 -16.39 13.75 6.53
CA GLY A 449 -15.37 14.29 5.62
C GLY A 449 -15.94 14.56 4.24
N GLU A 450 -16.91 13.74 3.82
CA GLU A 450 -17.55 13.90 2.54
C GLU A 450 -18.99 13.39 2.56
N THR A 451 -19.89 14.22 2.05
CA THR A 451 -21.28 13.86 1.78
C THR A 451 -21.82 14.72 0.64
N GLY A 452 -22.92 14.32 0.04
CA GLY A 452 -23.50 15.10 -1.03
C GLY A 452 -24.85 14.55 -1.48
N TRP A 453 -25.56 15.41 -2.20
CA TRP A 453 -26.84 15.12 -2.82
C TRP A 453 -26.74 15.40 -4.31
N LYS A 454 -27.23 14.48 -5.13
CA LYS A 454 -27.39 14.77 -6.54
C LYS A 454 -28.58 15.72 -6.71
N ALA A 455 -28.40 16.81 -7.44
CA ALA A 455 -29.51 17.70 -7.80
C ALA A 455 -30.57 16.97 -8.63
N ARG A 456 -30.18 15.90 -9.34
CA ARG A 456 -31.04 15.02 -10.10
C ARG A 456 -30.61 13.58 -9.93
N GLN A 457 -31.56 12.69 -9.71
CA GLN A 457 -31.35 11.25 -9.61
C GLN A 457 -32.18 10.56 -10.69
N THR A 458 -31.56 9.61 -11.40
CA THR A 458 -32.30 8.70 -12.28
C THR A 458 -32.47 7.38 -11.54
N ASN A 459 -33.71 6.92 -11.42
CA ASN A 459 -34.02 5.56 -11.00
C ASN A 459 -34.63 4.83 -12.20
N GLY A 460 -33.84 3.93 -12.78
CA GLY A 460 -34.17 3.37 -14.09
C GLY A 460 -34.25 4.48 -15.18
N ASN A 461 -35.37 4.59 -15.87
CA ASN A 461 -35.58 5.60 -16.91
C ASN A 461 -36.25 6.88 -16.40
N SER A 462 -36.49 7.02 -15.09
CA SER A 462 -37.22 8.17 -14.54
C SER A 462 -36.24 9.16 -13.90
N LEU A 463 -36.34 10.43 -14.28
CA LEU A 463 -35.64 11.55 -13.68
C LEU A 463 -36.39 11.98 -12.42
N ILE A 464 -35.73 11.97 -11.28
CA ILE A 464 -36.27 12.51 -10.02
C ILE A 464 -35.55 13.84 -9.78
N GLU A 465 -36.32 14.94 -9.80
CA GLU A 465 -35.83 16.24 -9.32
C GLU A 465 -36.06 16.30 -7.81
N LEU A 466 -35.00 16.55 -7.07
CA LEU A 466 -34.98 16.69 -5.62
C LEU A 466 -35.18 18.12 -5.19
#